data_af84bf782634f34d1a3f90745103bfb3
#
_entry.id   af84bf782634f34d1a3f90745103bfb3
#
_cell.length_a   1.000
_cell.length_b   1.000
_cell.length_c   1.000
_cell.angle_alpha   90.00
_cell.angle_beta   90.00
_cell.angle_gamma   90.00
#
_symmetry.space_group_name_H-M   'P 1'
#
loop_
_entity.id
_entity.type
_entity.pdbx_description
1 polymer ?
#
loop_
_entity_poly.entity_id
_entity_poly.type
_entity_poly.pdbx_seq_one_letter_code
_entity_poly.pdbx_strand_id
1 'polypeptide(L)'
;MNHFDQQKIREIVLHSKNTNYLTHNFHPFPAKFIPQIPRIMLTEFTKSSDVVFDPFCGSGTTLVEAKLLGRNSIGTDLHPIGSFTSKVKTTKVPEKQLGKIPAIVKKIEEEIENSYKTHNADYEIPDFFNRDHWFQKNVQTELAIIKAVTKKRAKNQSLQNFILNAMSAIIVQASNQNSETRYAAIEKNIPDKKTLQLFKTKLSDMVKRMQEFNKEATDSTCDIYNKDTRMLDFLDDNSADFMVTSPPYPNTYDYYLYHKHRMFWLDLGWEHMKKDEIGSRLKHSSQRQGIEPYLNDMETCFSHFNRILKKNGYFVFIIGDCIINHQRYSGKDLTTNMIKKTGFKMINELNYELDDISKLFVKAFRQKNKKEHIILLQNVARSKV
;
A
#
# COMPACT_ATOMS: atom_id res chain seq x y z
N MET A 1 13.36 15.71 24.69
CA MET A 1 11.89 15.58 24.84
C MET A 1 11.31 15.39 23.45
N ASN A 2 10.65 14.29 23.19
CA ASN A 2 10.05 14.01 21.90
C ASN A 2 8.83 14.92 21.75
N HIS A 3 8.87 15.83 20.81
CA HIS A 3 7.81 16.82 20.63
C HIS A 3 6.83 16.37 19.55
N PHE A 4 5.64 15.93 19.97
CA PHE A 4 4.48 15.85 19.09
C PHE A 4 3.95 17.27 18.87
N ASP A 5 4.63 18.03 18.00
CA ASP A 5 4.27 19.40 17.66
C ASP A 5 3.06 19.40 16.73
N GLN A 6 1.88 19.60 17.29
CA GLN A 6 0.61 19.60 16.57
C GLN A 6 0.55 20.66 15.47
N GLN A 7 1.10 21.86 15.72
CA GLN A 7 1.06 22.95 14.72
C GLN A 7 1.94 22.59 13.53
N LYS A 8 3.18 22.17 13.76
CA LYS A 8 4.11 21.72 12.71
C LYS A 8 3.55 20.58 11.88
N ILE A 9 2.95 19.55 12.54
CA ILE A 9 2.34 18.43 11.86
C ILE A 9 1.15 18.88 11.01
N ARG A 10 0.29 19.74 11.54
CA ARG A 10 -0.87 20.31 10.82
C ARG A 10 -0.44 21.06 9.58
N GLU A 11 0.54 21.94 9.68
CA GLU A 11 1.08 22.70 8.55
C GLU A 11 1.63 21.75 7.45
N ILE A 12 2.37 20.72 7.84
CA ILE A 12 2.89 19.73 6.91
C ILE A 12 1.76 18.99 6.21
N VAL A 13 0.75 18.52 6.95
CA VAL A 13 -0.38 17.79 6.39
C VAL A 13 -1.18 18.64 5.40
N LEU A 14 -1.46 19.88 5.74
CA LEU A 14 -2.28 20.77 4.92
C LEU A 14 -1.54 21.37 3.70
N HIS A 15 -0.23 21.57 3.80
CA HIS A 15 0.52 22.36 2.81
C HIS A 15 1.56 21.57 2.02
N SER A 16 1.72 20.25 2.26
CA SER A 16 2.67 19.42 1.50
C SER A 16 2.26 19.27 0.04
N LYS A 17 3.07 19.82 -0.87
CA LYS A 17 2.82 19.80 -2.32
C LYS A 17 3.42 18.58 -3.03
N ASN A 18 4.59 18.14 -2.61
CA ASN A 18 5.29 17.01 -3.23
C ASN A 18 5.14 15.73 -2.39
N THR A 19 4.12 14.94 -2.69
CA THR A 19 3.80 13.68 -1.99
C THR A 19 4.19 12.43 -2.79
N ASN A 20 4.81 12.61 -3.97
CA ASN A 20 5.08 11.53 -4.93
C ASN A 20 6.55 11.45 -5.35
N TYR A 21 7.48 11.90 -4.48
CA TYR A 21 8.91 11.82 -4.75
C TYR A 21 9.45 10.38 -4.69
N LEU A 22 10.60 10.18 -5.31
CA LEU A 22 11.33 8.91 -5.33
C LEU A 22 10.40 7.72 -5.66
N THR A 23 10.46 6.66 -4.87
CA THR A 23 9.69 5.43 -5.11
C THR A 23 8.21 5.51 -4.70
N HIS A 24 7.77 6.60 -4.02
CA HIS A 24 6.36 6.74 -3.58
C HIS A 24 5.35 6.71 -4.74
N ASN A 25 5.75 7.09 -5.95
CA ASN A 25 4.91 7.09 -7.15
C ASN A 25 4.97 5.81 -7.99
N PHE A 26 5.63 4.74 -7.53
CA PHE A 26 5.80 3.54 -8.34
C PHE A 26 4.50 2.84 -8.69
N HIS A 27 3.52 2.88 -7.81
CA HIS A 27 2.27 2.18 -7.99
C HIS A 27 1.09 2.98 -7.43
N PRO A 28 -0.05 3.06 -8.14
CA PRO A 28 -1.27 3.61 -7.58
C PRO A 28 -1.78 2.68 -6.47
N PHE A 29 -1.97 3.25 -5.28
CA PHE A 29 -2.52 2.53 -4.13
C PHE A 29 -3.46 3.48 -3.38
N PRO A 30 -4.76 3.13 -3.21
CA PRO A 30 -5.72 4.00 -2.56
C PRO A 30 -5.45 4.14 -1.06
N ALA A 31 -5.95 5.22 -0.46
CA ALA A 31 -5.97 5.46 0.98
C ALA A 31 -4.60 5.39 1.68
N LYS A 32 -3.51 5.73 1.00
CA LYS A 32 -2.22 5.92 1.64
C LYS A 32 -2.10 7.34 2.21
N PHE A 33 -1.56 7.48 3.41
CA PHE A 33 -1.19 8.80 3.94
C PHE A 33 0.03 9.38 3.20
N ILE A 34 0.21 10.70 3.31
CA ILE A 34 1.34 11.39 2.67
C ILE A 34 2.67 11.03 3.33
N PRO A 35 3.78 10.90 2.57
CA PRO A 35 5.09 10.50 3.10
C PRO A 35 5.63 11.41 4.20
N GLN A 36 5.23 12.67 4.20
CA GLN A 36 5.68 13.66 5.17
C GLN A 36 5.23 13.32 6.60
N ILE A 37 4.10 12.62 6.76
CA ILE A 37 3.64 12.19 8.10
C ILE A 37 4.63 11.20 8.73
N PRO A 38 4.90 10.01 8.15
CA PRO A 38 5.89 9.13 8.75
C PRO A 38 7.28 9.77 8.81
N ARG A 39 7.69 10.59 7.82
CA ARG A 39 8.99 11.25 7.83
C ARG A 39 9.19 12.11 9.08
N ILE A 40 8.22 12.99 9.42
CA ILE A 40 8.33 13.81 10.62
C ILE A 40 8.30 12.96 11.89
N MET A 41 7.41 11.94 11.96
CA MET A 41 7.32 11.08 13.13
C MET A 41 8.61 10.29 13.36
N LEU A 42 9.20 9.74 12.31
CA LEU A 42 10.47 9.04 12.40
C LEU A 42 11.62 9.96 12.81
N THR A 43 11.64 11.20 12.31
CA THR A 43 12.67 12.17 12.66
C THR A 43 12.60 12.57 14.14
N GLU A 44 11.39 12.75 14.68
CA GLU A 44 11.19 13.22 16.07
C GLU A 44 11.31 12.08 17.11
N PHE A 45 10.91 10.85 16.75
CA PHE A 45 10.78 9.76 17.72
C PHE A 45 11.81 8.65 17.58
N THR A 46 12.63 8.66 16.52
CA THR A 46 13.61 7.60 16.29
C THR A 46 14.99 8.14 15.92
N LYS A 47 15.99 7.31 16.02
CA LYS A 47 17.38 7.55 15.58
C LYS A 47 17.80 6.51 14.53
N SER A 48 18.95 6.72 13.90
CA SER A 48 19.52 5.76 12.95
C SER A 48 19.63 4.36 13.59
N SER A 49 19.36 3.34 12.79
CA SER A 49 19.36 1.91 13.15
C SER A 49 18.21 1.45 14.06
N ASP A 50 17.35 2.33 14.57
CA ASP A 50 16.13 1.91 15.24
C ASP A 50 15.26 1.08 14.30
N VAL A 51 14.47 0.16 14.84
CA VAL A 51 13.52 -0.69 14.11
C VAL A 51 12.14 -0.06 14.12
N VAL A 52 11.65 0.28 12.93
CA VAL A 52 10.30 0.84 12.71
C VAL A 52 9.37 -0.27 12.23
N PHE A 53 8.20 -0.42 12.83
CA PHE A 53 7.21 -1.39 12.40
C PHE A 53 5.95 -0.71 11.85
N ASP A 54 5.53 -1.14 10.64
CA ASP A 54 4.25 -0.77 10.03
C ASP A 54 3.41 -2.02 9.80
N PRO A 55 2.47 -2.34 10.72
CA PRO A 55 1.66 -3.55 10.66
C PRO A 55 0.56 -3.57 9.60
N PHE A 56 0.29 -2.44 8.93
CA PHE A 56 -0.60 -2.33 7.78
C PHE A 56 0.09 -1.53 6.68
N CYS A 57 1.25 -2.02 6.25
CA CYS A 57 2.18 -1.22 5.45
C CYS A 57 1.68 -0.83 4.06
N GLY A 58 0.62 -1.46 3.56
CA GLY A 58 0.06 -1.18 2.24
C GLY A 58 1.14 -1.13 1.18
N SER A 59 1.25 -0.01 0.48
CA SER A 59 2.31 0.20 -0.52
C SER A 59 3.63 0.73 0.05
N GLY A 60 3.86 0.65 1.38
CA GLY A 60 5.15 0.88 2.03
C GLY A 60 5.56 2.33 2.24
N THR A 61 4.62 3.24 2.48
CA THR A 61 4.95 4.66 2.68
C THR A 61 5.89 4.87 3.87
N THR A 62 5.58 4.29 5.03
CA THR A 62 6.45 4.33 6.23
C THR A 62 7.81 3.69 5.97
N LEU A 63 7.82 2.54 5.28
CA LEU A 63 9.03 1.74 5.05
C LEU A 63 10.03 2.45 4.13
N VAL A 64 9.53 3.18 3.12
CA VAL A 64 10.37 4.01 2.25
C VAL A 64 11.02 5.13 3.07
N GLU A 65 10.25 5.83 3.91
CA GLU A 65 10.80 6.90 4.76
C GLU A 65 11.79 6.38 5.81
N ALA A 66 11.50 5.21 6.41
CA ALA A 66 12.44 4.55 7.32
C ALA A 66 13.79 4.29 6.62
N LYS A 67 13.76 3.75 5.41
CA LYS A 67 14.97 3.47 4.62
C LYS A 67 15.74 4.73 4.24
N LEU A 68 15.05 5.81 3.86
CA LEU A 68 15.67 7.10 3.53
C LEU A 68 16.33 7.76 4.75
N LEU A 69 15.80 7.51 5.94
CA LEU A 69 16.30 8.07 7.19
C LEU A 69 17.30 7.14 7.92
N GLY A 70 17.66 5.99 7.37
CA GLY A 70 18.61 5.05 7.98
C GLY A 70 18.04 4.24 9.14
N ARG A 71 16.74 4.00 9.16
CA ARG A 71 16.06 3.13 10.13
C ARG A 71 15.85 1.76 9.50
N ASN A 72 16.06 0.71 10.28
CA ASN A 72 15.58 -0.62 9.92
C ASN A 72 14.06 -0.65 10.00
N SER A 73 13.42 -1.51 9.21
CA SER A 73 11.96 -1.54 9.21
C SER A 73 11.41 -2.94 9.00
N ILE A 74 10.23 -3.16 9.58
CA ILE A 74 9.41 -4.35 9.39
C ILE A 74 8.05 -3.87 8.88
N GLY A 75 7.53 -4.53 7.85
CA GLY A 75 6.18 -4.27 7.34
C GLY A 75 5.37 -5.55 7.23
N THR A 76 4.10 -5.49 7.59
CA THR A 76 3.16 -6.58 7.32
C THR A 76 1.95 -6.04 6.56
N ASP A 77 1.42 -6.82 5.64
CA ASP A 77 0.16 -6.53 4.98
C ASP A 77 -0.49 -7.82 4.50
N LEU A 78 -1.78 -7.97 4.73
CA LEU A 78 -2.55 -9.10 4.21
C LEU A 78 -2.58 -9.08 2.68
N HIS A 79 -2.58 -7.88 2.08
CA HIS A 79 -2.79 -7.70 0.65
C HIS A 79 -1.51 -7.98 -0.16
N PRO A 80 -1.49 -9.00 -1.06
CA PRO A 80 -0.27 -9.37 -1.80
C PRO A 80 0.30 -8.24 -2.67
N ILE A 81 -0.55 -7.39 -3.27
CA ILE A 81 -0.11 -6.22 -4.05
C ILE A 81 0.53 -5.17 -3.14
N GLY A 82 0.02 -5.00 -1.91
CA GLY A 82 0.62 -4.10 -0.93
C GLY A 82 2.05 -4.52 -0.60
N SER A 83 2.21 -5.72 -0.08
CA SER A 83 3.52 -6.28 0.30
C SER A 83 4.47 -6.40 -0.90
N PHE A 84 4.00 -6.80 -2.09
CA PHE A 84 4.80 -6.82 -3.32
C PHE A 84 5.31 -5.42 -3.69
N THR A 85 4.42 -4.44 -3.74
CA THR A 85 4.76 -3.06 -4.10
C THR A 85 5.71 -2.43 -3.06
N SER A 86 5.46 -2.65 -1.77
CA SER A 86 6.33 -2.19 -0.68
C SER A 86 7.73 -2.74 -0.84
N LYS A 87 7.88 -4.03 -1.14
CA LYS A 87 9.17 -4.67 -1.39
C LYS A 87 9.91 -4.05 -2.57
N VAL A 88 9.21 -3.77 -3.67
CA VAL A 88 9.81 -3.10 -4.84
C VAL A 88 10.26 -1.67 -4.51
N LYS A 89 9.46 -0.92 -3.76
CA LYS A 89 9.77 0.48 -3.41
C LYS A 89 10.95 0.63 -2.45
N THR A 90 11.19 -0.36 -1.59
CA THR A 90 12.24 -0.31 -0.57
C THR A 90 13.52 -1.06 -0.98
N THR A 91 13.49 -1.77 -2.11
CA THR A 91 14.64 -2.53 -2.61
C THR A 91 15.39 -1.74 -3.68
N LYS A 92 16.67 -1.45 -3.44
CA LYS A 92 17.56 -0.86 -4.45
C LYS A 92 17.71 -1.80 -5.65
N VAL A 93 17.62 -1.26 -6.86
CA VAL A 93 17.96 -1.99 -8.09
C VAL A 93 19.24 -1.38 -8.65
N PRO A 94 20.39 -2.09 -8.57
CA PRO A 94 21.68 -1.55 -8.99
C PRO A 94 21.70 -1.10 -10.45
N GLU A 95 22.49 -0.07 -10.78
CA GLU A 95 22.62 0.48 -12.14
C GLU A 95 22.93 -0.58 -13.19
N LYS A 96 23.80 -1.55 -12.86
CA LYS A 96 24.09 -2.71 -13.72
C LYS A 96 22.83 -3.52 -14.10
N GLN A 97 21.86 -3.58 -13.21
CA GLN A 97 20.58 -4.28 -13.48
C GLN A 97 19.62 -3.35 -14.24
N LEU A 98 19.50 -2.08 -13.87
CA LEU A 98 18.70 -1.09 -14.59
C LEU A 98 19.14 -0.97 -16.05
N GLY A 99 20.45 -1.02 -16.33
CA GLY A 99 21.01 -0.99 -17.67
C GLY A 99 20.58 -2.15 -18.59
N LYS A 100 19.98 -3.22 -18.06
CA LYS A 100 19.43 -4.32 -18.86
C LYS A 100 18.00 -4.04 -19.38
N ILE A 101 17.30 -3.06 -18.80
CA ILE A 101 15.91 -2.76 -19.13
C ILE A 101 15.71 -2.43 -20.62
N PRO A 102 16.54 -1.61 -21.28
CA PRO A 102 16.36 -1.32 -22.72
C PRO A 102 16.32 -2.56 -23.60
N ALA A 103 17.22 -3.53 -23.36
CA ALA A 103 17.26 -4.78 -24.11
C ALA A 103 16.01 -5.66 -23.84
N ILE A 104 15.50 -5.66 -22.60
CA ILE A 104 14.27 -6.38 -22.25
C ILE A 104 13.06 -5.73 -22.92
N VAL A 105 12.95 -4.40 -22.88
CA VAL A 105 11.87 -3.65 -23.52
C VAL A 105 11.89 -3.85 -25.04
N LYS A 106 13.06 -3.78 -25.68
CA LYS A 106 13.21 -4.06 -27.11
C LYS A 106 12.68 -5.44 -27.46
N LYS A 107 12.99 -6.46 -26.64
CA LYS A 107 12.48 -7.81 -26.87
C LYS A 107 10.98 -7.91 -26.70
N ILE A 108 10.38 -7.20 -25.73
CA ILE A 108 8.93 -7.11 -25.57
C ILE A 108 8.29 -6.48 -26.83
N GLU A 109 8.86 -5.40 -27.35
CA GLU A 109 8.40 -4.75 -28.57
C GLU A 109 8.42 -5.70 -29.78
N GLU A 110 9.54 -6.39 -29.98
CA GLU A 110 9.69 -7.37 -31.07
C GLU A 110 8.64 -8.49 -30.99
N GLU A 111 8.38 -9.03 -29.80
CA GLU A 111 7.40 -10.10 -29.63
C GLU A 111 5.95 -9.59 -29.84
N ILE A 112 5.64 -8.38 -29.39
CA ILE A 112 4.32 -7.76 -29.64
C ILE A 112 4.15 -7.50 -31.15
N GLU A 113 5.15 -6.93 -31.82
CA GLU A 113 5.09 -6.73 -33.27
C GLU A 113 4.89 -8.06 -34.04
N ASN A 114 5.61 -9.09 -33.60
CA ASN A 114 5.48 -10.41 -34.24
C ASN A 114 4.10 -11.02 -34.01
N SER A 115 3.53 -10.87 -32.80
CA SER A 115 2.18 -11.39 -32.51
C SER A 115 1.09 -10.77 -33.38
N TYR A 116 1.20 -9.48 -33.68
CA TYR A 116 0.27 -8.79 -34.58
C TYR A 116 0.42 -9.24 -36.03
N LYS A 117 1.66 -9.55 -36.50
CA LYS A 117 1.92 -10.02 -37.88
C LYS A 117 1.45 -11.45 -38.09
N THR A 118 1.65 -12.32 -37.09
CA THR A 118 1.35 -13.75 -37.21
C THR A 118 -0.06 -14.12 -36.75
N HIS A 119 -0.78 -13.18 -36.13
CA HIS A 119 -2.05 -13.42 -35.44
C HIS A 119 -1.96 -14.57 -34.40
N ASN A 120 -0.76 -14.88 -33.93
CA ASN A 120 -0.49 -15.95 -32.97
C ASN A 120 0.38 -15.41 -31.85
N ALA A 121 -0.08 -15.63 -30.62
CA ALA A 121 0.67 -15.35 -29.38
C ALA A 121 0.48 -16.56 -28.47
N ASP A 122 1.47 -17.45 -28.49
CA ASP A 122 1.53 -18.61 -27.59
C ASP A 122 2.12 -18.20 -26.21
N TYR A 123 1.36 -17.33 -25.50
CA TYR A 123 1.71 -16.85 -24.18
C TYR A 123 0.58 -17.14 -23.20
N GLU A 124 0.94 -17.57 -22.01
CA GLU A 124 -0.01 -17.86 -20.94
C GLU A 124 -0.77 -16.59 -20.52
N ILE A 125 -2.07 -16.61 -20.76
CA ILE A 125 -3.00 -15.57 -20.30
C ILE A 125 -3.71 -16.09 -19.06
N PRO A 126 -3.70 -15.38 -17.93
CA PRO A 126 -4.38 -15.83 -16.72
C PRO A 126 -5.86 -16.12 -16.98
N ASP A 127 -6.33 -17.28 -16.50
CA ASP A 127 -7.74 -17.64 -16.58
C ASP A 127 -8.48 -17.16 -15.34
N PHE A 128 -9.50 -16.32 -15.53
CA PHE A 128 -10.38 -15.84 -14.48
C PHE A 128 -11.74 -15.43 -15.03
N PHE A 129 -12.73 -15.47 -14.16
CA PHE A 129 -14.11 -15.17 -14.51
C PHE A 129 -14.26 -13.77 -15.13
N ASN A 130 -14.98 -13.69 -16.25
CA ASN A 130 -15.25 -12.47 -17.03
C ASN A 130 -13.97 -11.74 -17.52
N ARG A 131 -12.87 -12.44 -17.78
CA ARG A 131 -11.64 -11.84 -18.32
C ARG A 131 -11.88 -10.98 -19.54
N ASP A 132 -12.62 -11.48 -20.52
CA ASP A 132 -12.87 -10.80 -21.81
C ASP A 132 -13.78 -9.56 -21.66
N HIS A 133 -14.57 -9.48 -20.59
CA HIS A 133 -15.31 -8.28 -20.23
C HIS A 133 -14.38 -7.16 -19.70
N TRP A 134 -13.33 -7.55 -18.96
CA TRP A 134 -12.41 -6.61 -18.35
C TRP A 134 -11.22 -6.23 -19.25
N PHE A 135 -10.79 -7.13 -20.15
CA PHE A 135 -9.60 -6.95 -20.96
C PHE A 135 -9.87 -7.31 -22.41
N GLN A 136 -9.65 -6.37 -23.32
CA GLN A 136 -9.70 -6.61 -24.76
C GLN A 136 -8.60 -7.59 -25.18
N LYS A 137 -8.78 -8.32 -26.29
CA LYS A 137 -7.85 -9.38 -26.72
C LYS A 137 -6.42 -8.86 -26.98
N ASN A 138 -6.28 -7.70 -27.61
CA ASN A 138 -4.99 -7.04 -27.81
C ASN A 138 -4.29 -6.74 -26.47
N VAL A 139 -5.03 -6.22 -25.49
CA VAL A 139 -4.50 -5.94 -24.16
C VAL A 139 -4.05 -7.22 -23.46
N GLN A 140 -4.84 -8.29 -23.54
CA GLN A 140 -4.48 -9.59 -22.95
C GLN A 140 -3.16 -10.10 -23.54
N THR A 141 -3.03 -10.07 -24.88
CA THR A 141 -1.81 -10.46 -25.58
C THR A 141 -0.60 -9.63 -25.15
N GLU A 142 -0.71 -8.30 -25.14
CA GLU A 142 0.39 -7.41 -24.77
C GLU A 142 0.83 -7.63 -23.32
N LEU A 143 -0.11 -7.75 -22.36
CA LEU A 143 0.21 -8.03 -20.96
C LEU A 143 0.88 -9.41 -20.77
N ALA A 144 0.41 -10.43 -21.48
CA ALA A 144 1.00 -11.77 -21.42
C ALA A 144 2.44 -11.77 -21.94
N ILE A 145 2.71 -11.08 -23.06
CA ILE A 145 4.06 -10.92 -23.61
C ILE A 145 4.97 -10.16 -22.64
N ILE A 146 4.50 -9.02 -22.10
CA ILE A 146 5.27 -8.24 -21.11
C ILE A 146 5.67 -9.12 -19.93
N LYS A 147 4.73 -9.86 -19.37
CA LYS A 147 4.95 -10.76 -18.23
C LYS A 147 5.96 -11.87 -18.58
N ALA A 148 5.74 -12.59 -19.67
CA ALA A 148 6.53 -13.74 -20.06
C ALA A 148 7.97 -13.36 -20.42
N VAL A 149 8.16 -12.32 -21.23
CA VAL A 149 9.49 -11.84 -21.62
C VAL A 149 10.24 -11.31 -20.38
N THR A 150 9.55 -10.61 -19.47
CA THR A 150 10.14 -10.15 -18.21
C THR A 150 10.63 -11.34 -17.37
N LYS A 151 9.79 -12.35 -17.13
CA LYS A 151 10.16 -13.56 -16.37
C LYS A 151 11.33 -14.31 -17.02
N LYS A 152 11.36 -14.38 -18.38
CA LYS A 152 12.40 -15.06 -19.14
C LYS A 152 13.74 -14.31 -19.11
N ARG A 153 13.73 -12.98 -19.22
CA ARG A 153 14.95 -12.15 -19.42
C ARG A 153 15.49 -11.51 -18.15
N ALA A 154 14.67 -11.11 -17.22
CA ALA A 154 15.09 -10.53 -15.95
C ALA A 154 15.42 -11.64 -14.93
N LYS A 155 16.66 -12.14 -14.95
CA LYS A 155 17.10 -13.24 -14.05
C LYS A 155 17.35 -12.78 -12.60
N ASN A 156 17.59 -11.51 -12.38
CA ASN A 156 17.69 -10.92 -11.04
C ASN A 156 16.28 -10.65 -10.50
N GLN A 157 15.97 -11.15 -9.31
CA GLN A 157 14.61 -11.07 -8.75
C GLN A 157 14.15 -9.63 -8.48
N SER A 158 15.04 -8.75 -8.00
CA SER A 158 14.69 -7.34 -7.76
C SER A 158 14.38 -6.61 -9.07
N LEU A 159 15.16 -6.85 -10.14
CA LEU A 159 14.86 -6.32 -11.47
C LEU A 159 13.56 -6.87 -12.03
N GLN A 160 13.32 -8.17 -11.89
CA GLN A 160 12.08 -8.81 -12.36
C GLN A 160 10.86 -8.21 -11.66
N ASN A 161 10.88 -8.11 -10.34
CA ASN A 161 9.82 -7.51 -9.54
C ASN A 161 9.61 -6.03 -9.89
N PHE A 162 10.69 -5.30 -10.13
CA PHE A 162 10.64 -3.89 -10.53
C PHE A 162 9.88 -3.71 -11.86
N ILE A 163 10.19 -4.51 -12.88
CA ILE A 163 9.51 -4.46 -14.19
C ILE A 163 8.05 -4.93 -14.08
N LEU A 164 7.79 -6.01 -13.33
CA LEU A 164 6.42 -6.50 -13.09
C LEU A 164 5.57 -5.50 -12.28
N ASN A 165 6.17 -4.73 -11.39
CA ASN A 165 5.46 -3.66 -10.69
C ASN A 165 5.05 -2.52 -11.65
N ALA A 166 5.86 -2.20 -12.66
CA ALA A 166 5.48 -1.25 -13.70
C ALA A 166 4.28 -1.77 -14.52
N MET A 167 4.27 -3.06 -14.86
CA MET A 167 3.12 -3.70 -15.51
C MET A 167 1.87 -3.64 -14.61
N SER A 168 2.00 -3.99 -13.34
CA SER A 168 0.91 -3.92 -12.36
C SER A 168 0.32 -2.51 -12.23
N ALA A 169 1.16 -1.49 -12.27
CA ALA A 169 0.74 -0.11 -12.11
C ALA A 169 -0.20 0.37 -13.23
N ILE A 170 -0.10 -0.19 -14.42
CA ILE A 170 -0.91 0.22 -15.59
C ILE A 170 -2.19 -0.60 -15.78
N ILE A 171 -2.42 -1.67 -15.02
CA ILE A 171 -3.52 -2.62 -15.22
C ILE A 171 -4.89 -1.93 -15.32
N VAL A 172 -5.18 -0.96 -14.44
CA VAL A 172 -6.46 -0.24 -14.48
C VAL A 172 -6.58 0.61 -15.75
N GLN A 173 -5.49 1.24 -16.17
CA GLN A 173 -5.49 2.04 -17.41
C GLN A 173 -5.61 1.17 -18.67
N ALA A 174 -5.03 -0.02 -18.62
CA ALA A 174 -5.06 -1.01 -19.70
C ALA A 174 -6.28 -1.95 -19.64
N SER A 175 -7.27 -1.69 -18.81
CA SER A 175 -8.48 -2.51 -18.66
C SER A 175 -9.74 -1.65 -18.74
N ASN A 176 -10.89 -2.31 -18.86
CA ASN A 176 -12.19 -1.66 -18.78
C ASN A 176 -12.58 -1.23 -17.35
N GLN A 177 -11.74 -1.45 -16.34
CA GLN A 177 -12.00 -0.93 -14.99
C GLN A 177 -12.01 0.61 -15.01
N ASN A 178 -13.05 1.21 -14.43
CA ASN A 178 -13.27 2.65 -14.48
C ASN A 178 -12.11 3.46 -13.89
N SER A 179 -11.73 3.15 -12.63
CA SER A 179 -10.66 3.85 -11.92
C SER A 179 -10.07 3.00 -10.80
N GLU A 180 -9.03 3.51 -10.15
CA GLU A 180 -8.33 2.86 -9.03
C GLU A 180 -9.22 2.61 -7.80
N THR A 181 -10.30 3.36 -7.65
CA THR A 181 -11.22 3.29 -6.50
C THR A 181 -12.65 2.95 -6.90
N ARG A 182 -12.89 2.62 -8.16
CA ARG A 182 -14.21 2.24 -8.67
C ARG A 182 -14.13 0.98 -9.51
N TYR A 183 -14.55 -0.12 -8.93
CA TYR A 183 -14.67 -1.41 -9.61
C TYR A 183 -16.00 -1.48 -10.37
N ALA A 184 -16.02 -0.84 -11.52
CA ALA A 184 -17.10 -0.87 -12.50
C ALA A 184 -16.48 -0.92 -13.89
N ALA A 185 -17.08 -1.65 -14.81
CA ALA A 185 -16.61 -1.71 -16.18
C ALA A 185 -17.13 -0.50 -16.98
N ILE A 186 -16.23 0.08 -17.78
CA ILE A 186 -16.53 1.04 -18.85
C ILE A 186 -15.80 0.60 -20.11
N GLU A 187 -16.41 0.72 -21.25
CA GLU A 187 -15.74 0.42 -22.52
C GLU A 187 -14.73 1.52 -22.85
N LYS A 188 -13.44 1.18 -22.88
CA LYS A 188 -12.35 2.14 -23.14
C LYS A 188 -11.84 2.13 -24.58
N ASN A 189 -12.19 1.13 -25.37
CA ASN A 189 -11.70 0.98 -26.75
C ASN A 189 -10.17 1.20 -26.87
N ILE A 190 -9.40 0.39 -26.16
CA ILE A 190 -7.96 0.51 -26.04
C ILE A 190 -7.30 0.07 -27.36
N PRO A 191 -6.62 0.98 -28.09
CA PRO A 191 -6.02 0.61 -29.36
C PRO A 191 -4.80 -0.30 -29.19
N ASP A 192 -4.43 -0.99 -30.25
CA ASP A 192 -3.24 -1.81 -30.32
C ASP A 192 -1.99 -1.03 -29.90
N LYS A 193 -1.08 -1.72 -29.20
CA LYS A 193 0.16 -1.16 -28.64
C LYS A 193 -0.02 -0.06 -27.58
N LYS A 194 -1.25 0.26 -27.19
CA LYS A 194 -1.49 1.23 -26.11
C LYS A 194 -1.02 0.73 -24.76
N THR A 195 -1.21 -0.56 -24.48
CA THR A 195 -0.71 -1.19 -23.24
C THR A 195 0.82 -1.15 -23.17
N LEU A 196 1.49 -1.46 -24.27
CA LEU A 196 2.95 -1.33 -24.39
C LEU A 196 3.41 0.11 -24.17
N GLN A 197 2.73 1.10 -24.74
CA GLN A 197 3.05 2.52 -24.55
C GLN A 197 2.93 2.94 -23.09
N LEU A 198 1.83 2.57 -22.42
CA LEU A 198 1.61 2.84 -21.00
C LEU A 198 2.71 2.21 -20.14
N PHE A 199 3.04 0.95 -20.41
CA PHE A 199 4.09 0.22 -19.72
C PHE A 199 5.46 0.90 -19.90
N LYS A 200 5.86 1.25 -21.11
CA LYS A 200 7.14 1.93 -21.38
C LYS A 200 7.24 3.27 -20.64
N THR A 201 6.18 4.07 -20.70
CA THR A 201 6.12 5.36 -20.00
C THR A 201 6.28 5.18 -18.51
N LYS A 202 5.55 4.23 -17.91
CA LYS A 202 5.62 3.96 -16.48
C LYS A 202 6.97 3.42 -16.06
N LEU A 203 7.52 2.47 -16.81
CA LEU A 203 8.83 1.88 -16.51
C LEU A 203 9.95 2.92 -16.62
N SER A 204 9.90 3.80 -17.62
CA SER A 204 10.89 4.89 -17.78
C SER A 204 10.87 5.88 -16.58
N ASP A 205 9.67 6.30 -16.13
CA ASP A 205 9.53 7.11 -14.90
C ASP A 205 10.10 6.39 -13.67
N MET A 206 9.77 5.11 -13.52
CA MET A 206 10.27 4.31 -12.41
C MET A 206 11.79 4.16 -12.41
N VAL A 207 12.42 4.00 -13.59
CA VAL A 207 13.89 3.91 -13.71
C VAL A 207 14.55 5.19 -13.20
N LYS A 208 14.12 6.36 -13.64
CA LYS A 208 14.65 7.65 -13.20
C LYS A 208 14.54 7.79 -11.67
N ARG A 209 13.39 7.49 -11.12
CA ARG A 209 13.15 7.58 -9.67
C ARG A 209 13.93 6.55 -8.86
N MET A 210 14.17 5.36 -9.41
CA MET A 210 15.02 4.34 -8.76
C MET A 210 16.48 4.77 -8.74
N GLN A 211 16.96 5.43 -9.79
CA GLN A 211 18.32 5.99 -9.83
C GLN A 211 18.51 7.07 -8.76
N GLU A 212 17.51 7.93 -8.56
CA GLU A 212 17.49 8.92 -7.47
C GLU A 212 17.45 8.23 -6.10
N PHE A 213 16.54 7.25 -5.94
CA PHE A 213 16.41 6.48 -4.71
C PHE A 213 17.68 5.73 -4.34
N ASN A 214 18.40 5.15 -5.31
CA ASN A 214 19.66 4.47 -5.08
C ASN A 214 20.74 5.38 -4.45
N LYS A 215 20.70 6.69 -4.76
CA LYS A 215 21.65 7.68 -4.21
C LYS A 215 21.28 8.10 -2.79
N GLU A 216 19.98 8.21 -2.49
CA GLU A 216 19.49 8.74 -1.21
C GLU A 216 19.24 7.65 -0.16
N ALA A 217 18.81 6.46 -0.59
CA ALA A 217 18.48 5.38 0.31
C ALA A 217 19.71 4.78 0.99
N THR A 218 19.59 4.57 2.30
CA THR A 218 20.63 3.91 3.11
C THR A 218 20.62 2.38 2.88
N ASP A 219 21.54 1.67 3.54
CA ASP A 219 21.61 0.20 3.51
C ASP A 219 20.84 -0.45 4.68
N SER A 220 19.99 0.33 5.39
CA SER A 220 19.13 -0.21 6.43
C SER A 220 18.23 -1.35 5.91
N THR A 221 17.94 -2.31 6.77
CA THR A 221 17.10 -3.47 6.40
C THR A 221 15.63 -3.08 6.27
N CYS A 222 14.90 -3.85 5.47
CA CYS A 222 13.45 -3.70 5.33
C CYS A 222 12.84 -5.09 5.08
N ASP A 223 12.25 -5.67 6.12
CA ASP A 223 11.64 -6.99 6.07
C ASP A 223 10.12 -6.84 5.88
N ILE A 224 9.58 -7.43 4.81
CA ILE A 224 8.18 -7.30 4.45
C ILE A 224 7.54 -8.67 4.33
N TYR A 225 6.44 -8.86 5.08
CA TYR A 225 5.71 -10.11 5.16
C TYR A 225 4.28 -9.94 4.61
N ASN A 226 3.90 -10.81 3.68
CA ASN A 226 2.51 -10.91 3.27
C ASN A 226 1.78 -11.81 4.28
N LYS A 227 1.28 -11.22 5.35
CA LYS A 227 0.68 -11.90 6.50
C LYS A 227 -0.49 -11.11 7.06
N ASP A 228 -1.41 -11.83 7.68
CA ASP A 228 -2.50 -11.23 8.44
C ASP A 228 -1.97 -10.59 9.73
N THR A 229 -2.29 -9.34 9.96
CA THR A 229 -1.85 -8.56 11.12
C THR A 229 -2.44 -9.08 12.44
N ARG A 230 -3.46 -9.94 12.39
CA ARG A 230 -3.97 -10.68 13.55
C ARG A 230 -3.10 -11.88 13.94
N MET A 231 -2.06 -12.21 13.15
CA MET A 231 -1.23 -13.41 13.28
C MET A 231 0.25 -13.06 13.22
N LEU A 232 0.74 -12.29 14.21
CA LEU A 232 2.12 -11.78 14.26
C LEU A 232 3.01 -12.55 15.26
N ASP A 233 2.66 -13.79 15.59
CA ASP A 233 3.42 -14.62 16.55
C ASP A 233 4.85 -14.93 16.09
N PHE A 234 5.12 -14.78 14.80
CA PHE A 234 6.46 -14.97 14.21
C PHE A 234 7.43 -13.81 14.45
N LEU A 235 6.94 -12.67 14.95
CA LEU A 235 7.78 -11.54 15.34
C LEU A 235 8.11 -11.60 16.82
N ASP A 236 9.36 -11.30 17.16
CA ASP A 236 9.84 -11.34 18.54
C ASP A 236 9.24 -10.22 19.40
N ASP A 237 9.15 -10.49 20.70
CA ASP A 237 8.76 -9.51 21.69
C ASP A 237 9.80 -8.37 21.74
N ASN A 238 9.33 -7.13 21.91
CA ASN A 238 10.17 -5.94 22.02
C ASN A 238 11.14 -5.75 20.82
N SER A 239 10.76 -6.21 19.63
CA SER A 239 11.58 -6.14 18.41
C SER A 239 11.47 -4.80 17.67
N ALA A 240 10.49 -3.96 17.97
CA ALA A 240 10.32 -2.64 17.37
C ALA A 240 10.56 -1.50 18.37
N ASP A 241 11.29 -0.46 17.95
CA ASP A 241 11.53 0.75 18.71
C ASP A 241 10.37 1.74 18.57
N PHE A 242 9.74 1.77 17.40
CA PHE A 242 8.67 2.70 17.06
C PHE A 242 7.69 2.07 16.07
N MET A 243 6.43 2.52 16.12
CA MET A 243 5.40 2.08 15.17
C MET A 243 4.70 3.26 14.53
N VAL A 244 4.43 3.15 13.22
CA VAL A 244 3.56 4.10 12.47
C VAL A 244 2.69 3.28 11.53
N THR A 245 1.39 3.44 11.60
CA THR A 245 0.49 2.78 10.66
C THR A 245 -0.84 3.50 10.49
N SER A 246 -1.49 3.21 9.36
CA SER A 246 -2.90 3.50 9.12
C SER A 246 -3.62 2.18 8.83
N PRO A 247 -4.48 1.69 9.72
CA PRO A 247 -5.22 0.45 9.50
C PRO A 247 -6.24 0.63 8.38
N PRO A 248 -6.81 -0.44 7.84
CA PRO A 248 -7.99 -0.32 6.98
C PRO A 248 -9.14 0.34 7.76
N TYR A 249 -9.69 1.45 7.21
CA TYR A 249 -10.82 2.15 7.85
C TYR A 249 -12.11 1.38 7.59
N PRO A 250 -12.92 1.12 8.62
CA PRO A 250 -14.12 0.30 8.47
C PRO A 250 -15.13 0.95 7.50
N ASN A 251 -15.74 0.10 6.66
CA ASN A 251 -16.71 0.49 5.64
C ASN A 251 -16.19 1.49 4.58
N THR A 252 -14.88 1.55 4.33
CA THR A 252 -14.32 2.55 3.41
C THR A 252 -13.91 1.93 2.07
N TYR A 253 -13.10 0.87 2.09
CA TYR A 253 -12.55 0.24 0.90
C TYR A 253 -12.71 -1.28 0.93
N ASP A 254 -12.75 -1.88 -0.27
CA ASP A 254 -12.57 -3.30 -0.53
C ASP A 254 -11.29 -3.45 -1.35
N TYR A 255 -10.13 -3.49 -0.68
CA TYR A 255 -8.82 -3.51 -1.36
C TYR A 255 -8.67 -4.71 -2.27
N TYR A 256 -9.16 -5.91 -1.86
CA TYR A 256 -9.15 -7.10 -2.69
C TYR A 256 -9.84 -6.86 -4.04
N LEU A 257 -10.92 -6.08 -4.05
CA LEU A 257 -11.70 -5.82 -5.25
C LEU A 257 -10.97 -4.88 -6.21
N TYR A 258 -10.41 -3.79 -5.69
CA TYR A 258 -9.71 -2.78 -6.51
C TYR A 258 -8.40 -3.29 -7.10
N HIS A 259 -7.76 -4.26 -6.44
CA HIS A 259 -6.50 -4.84 -6.88
C HIS A 259 -6.65 -6.24 -7.51
N LYS A 260 -7.87 -6.76 -7.62
CA LYS A 260 -8.15 -8.12 -8.10
C LYS A 260 -7.49 -8.45 -9.44
N HIS A 261 -7.61 -7.56 -10.41
CA HIS A 261 -7.01 -7.76 -11.74
C HIS A 261 -5.48 -7.81 -11.69
N ARG A 262 -4.86 -7.02 -10.81
CA ARG A 262 -3.41 -7.04 -10.60
C ARG A 262 -2.94 -8.38 -10.03
N MET A 263 -3.70 -8.93 -9.09
CA MET A 263 -3.39 -10.24 -8.51
C MET A 263 -3.47 -11.34 -9.55
N PHE A 264 -4.47 -11.34 -10.42
CA PHE A 264 -4.55 -12.28 -11.55
C PHE A 264 -3.34 -12.17 -12.49
N TRP A 265 -3.00 -10.97 -12.94
CA TRP A 265 -1.89 -10.78 -13.88
C TRP A 265 -0.51 -11.07 -13.27
N LEU A 266 -0.36 -10.96 -11.95
CA LEU A 266 0.90 -11.26 -11.24
C LEU A 266 0.96 -12.67 -10.63
N ASP A 267 -0.05 -13.52 -10.84
CA ASP A 267 -0.17 -14.85 -10.24
C ASP A 267 -0.12 -14.83 -8.69
N LEU A 268 -0.76 -13.84 -8.08
CA LEU A 268 -0.82 -13.70 -6.64
C LEU A 268 -2.15 -14.25 -6.11
N GLY A 269 -2.09 -15.05 -5.04
CA GLY A 269 -3.28 -15.61 -4.38
C GLY A 269 -4.18 -14.50 -3.83
N TRP A 270 -5.48 -14.62 -4.02
CA TRP A 270 -6.46 -13.59 -3.65
C TRP A 270 -7.71 -14.14 -2.97
N GLU A 271 -7.95 -15.45 -3.02
CA GLU A 271 -9.21 -16.08 -2.64
C GLU A 271 -9.57 -15.83 -1.18
N HIS A 272 -8.58 -15.85 -0.30
CA HIS A 272 -8.75 -15.60 1.13
C HIS A 272 -9.03 -14.13 1.46
N MET A 273 -8.58 -13.18 0.61
CA MET A 273 -8.65 -11.74 0.86
C MET A 273 -10.07 -11.26 1.14
N LYS A 274 -11.06 -11.73 0.37
CA LYS A 274 -12.46 -11.32 0.51
C LYS A 274 -13.03 -11.62 1.90
N LYS A 275 -12.59 -12.72 2.52
CA LYS A 275 -13.04 -13.16 3.85
C LYS A 275 -12.26 -12.47 4.96
N ASP A 276 -10.93 -12.38 4.78
CA ASP A 276 -9.99 -12.05 5.85
C ASP A 276 -9.71 -10.56 5.97
N GLU A 277 -10.08 -9.76 4.96
CA GLU A 277 -9.87 -8.30 4.97
C GLU A 277 -10.61 -7.64 6.15
N ILE A 278 -9.85 -6.96 7.03
CA ILE A 278 -10.40 -6.25 8.20
C ILE A 278 -11.18 -5.03 7.72
N GLY A 279 -12.36 -4.79 8.28
CA GLY A 279 -13.15 -3.59 8.03
C GLY A 279 -13.67 -3.41 6.61
N SER A 280 -13.64 -4.46 5.76
CA SER A 280 -14.08 -4.35 4.36
C SER A 280 -15.49 -3.81 4.24
N ARG A 281 -15.73 -3.04 3.19
CA ARG A 281 -17.05 -2.47 2.90
C ARG A 281 -18.11 -3.54 2.66
N LEU A 282 -17.73 -4.68 2.10
CA LEU A 282 -18.61 -5.83 1.90
C LEU A 282 -19.28 -6.28 3.22
N LYS A 283 -18.49 -6.37 4.30
CA LYS A 283 -18.97 -6.80 5.62
C LYS A 283 -20.01 -5.83 6.19
N HIS A 284 -19.79 -4.53 6.05
CA HIS A 284 -20.64 -3.51 6.64
C HIS A 284 -21.81 -3.11 5.74
N SER A 285 -21.61 -2.90 4.44
CA SER A 285 -22.67 -2.45 3.52
C SER A 285 -23.56 -3.60 3.05
N SER A 286 -22.99 -4.74 2.66
CA SER A 286 -23.77 -5.87 2.09
C SER A 286 -24.23 -6.85 3.16
N GLN A 287 -23.40 -7.16 4.15
CA GLN A 287 -23.72 -8.09 5.23
C GLN A 287 -24.30 -7.38 6.47
N ARG A 288 -24.40 -6.05 6.46
CA ARG A 288 -24.95 -5.19 7.52
C ARG A 288 -24.32 -5.43 8.91
N GLN A 289 -23.07 -5.83 8.97
CA GLN A 289 -22.38 -6.00 10.24
C GLN A 289 -22.19 -4.65 10.94
N GLY A 290 -22.33 -4.64 12.26
CA GLY A 290 -22.02 -3.49 13.10
C GLY A 290 -20.50 -3.24 13.21
N ILE A 291 -20.10 -2.39 14.14
CA ILE A 291 -18.69 -2.02 14.38
C ILE A 291 -17.93 -3.11 15.15
N GLU A 292 -18.60 -3.95 15.93
CA GLU A 292 -17.98 -4.88 16.87
C GLU A 292 -16.99 -5.87 16.24
N PRO A 293 -17.26 -6.49 15.07
CA PRO A 293 -16.27 -7.36 14.45
C PRO A 293 -14.94 -6.65 14.12
N TYR A 294 -15.02 -5.38 13.69
CA TYR A 294 -13.84 -4.57 13.45
C TYR A 294 -13.06 -4.28 14.73
N LEU A 295 -13.76 -3.92 15.81
CA LEU A 295 -13.13 -3.66 17.12
C LEU A 295 -12.42 -4.91 17.66
N ASN A 296 -13.03 -6.09 17.51
CA ASN A 296 -12.46 -7.36 17.94
C ASN A 296 -11.20 -7.72 17.12
N ASP A 297 -11.25 -7.57 15.80
CA ASP A 297 -10.10 -7.77 14.92
C ASP A 297 -8.94 -6.83 15.33
N MET A 298 -9.23 -5.55 15.57
CA MET A 298 -8.24 -4.57 15.96
C MET A 298 -7.72 -4.77 17.40
N GLU A 299 -8.55 -5.20 18.34
CA GLU A 299 -8.09 -5.57 19.71
C GLU A 299 -7.05 -6.69 19.65
N THR A 300 -7.27 -7.69 18.79
CA THR A 300 -6.29 -8.76 18.51
C THR A 300 -4.99 -8.18 17.95
N CYS A 301 -5.07 -7.30 16.94
CA CYS A 301 -3.89 -6.64 16.38
C CYS A 301 -3.13 -5.82 17.45
N PHE A 302 -3.84 -5.02 18.24
CA PHE A 302 -3.22 -4.19 19.28
C PHE A 302 -2.56 -5.02 20.38
N SER A 303 -3.04 -6.22 20.69
CA SER A 303 -2.38 -7.14 21.60
C SER A 303 -1.00 -7.56 21.09
N HIS A 304 -0.88 -7.87 19.78
CA HIS A 304 0.41 -8.12 19.14
C HIS A 304 1.30 -6.87 19.11
N PHE A 305 0.73 -5.70 18.82
CA PHE A 305 1.49 -4.44 18.80
C PHE A 305 2.12 -4.12 20.15
N ASN A 306 1.37 -4.34 21.23
CA ASN A 306 1.88 -4.15 22.60
C ASN A 306 3.06 -5.07 22.91
N ARG A 307 3.02 -6.32 22.44
CA ARG A 307 4.08 -7.31 22.61
C ARG A 307 5.34 -6.95 21.80
N ILE A 308 5.16 -6.55 20.54
CA ILE A 308 6.24 -6.28 19.58
C ILE A 308 6.94 -4.96 19.87
N LEU A 309 6.19 -3.91 20.26
CA LEU A 309 6.76 -2.59 20.57
C LEU A 309 7.45 -2.63 21.93
N LYS A 310 8.68 -2.13 21.99
CA LYS A 310 9.44 -2.00 23.24
C LYS A 310 8.64 -1.23 24.28
N LYS A 311 8.86 -1.58 25.56
CA LYS A 311 8.27 -0.87 26.70
C LYS A 311 8.64 0.63 26.63
N ASN A 312 7.67 1.49 26.89
CA ASN A 312 7.74 2.94 26.75
C ASN A 312 7.95 3.44 25.30
N GLY A 313 7.98 2.55 24.31
CA GLY A 313 8.00 2.90 22.89
C GLY A 313 6.73 3.63 22.47
N TYR A 314 6.84 4.42 21.41
CA TYR A 314 5.72 5.20 20.87
C TYR A 314 5.15 4.56 19.60
N PHE A 315 3.84 4.76 19.42
CA PHE A 315 3.09 4.29 18.29
C PHE A 315 2.22 5.41 17.72
N VAL A 316 2.42 5.78 16.47
CA VAL A 316 1.56 6.73 15.74
C VAL A 316 0.52 5.97 14.95
N PHE A 317 -0.73 6.13 15.36
CA PHE A 317 -1.89 5.48 14.76
C PHE A 317 -2.75 6.49 14.01
N ILE A 318 -2.93 6.29 12.70
CA ILE A 318 -3.64 7.21 11.82
C ILE A 318 -4.96 6.56 11.42
N ILE A 319 -6.08 7.17 11.78
CA ILE A 319 -7.41 6.60 11.53
C ILE A 319 -8.44 7.68 11.21
N GLY A 320 -9.28 7.43 10.19
CA GLY A 320 -10.38 8.30 9.83
C GLY A 320 -11.69 7.98 10.55
N ASP A 321 -12.57 8.99 10.65
CA ASP A 321 -13.97 8.77 11.02
C ASP A 321 -14.65 7.85 10.01
N CYS A 322 -15.53 6.98 10.50
CA CYS A 322 -16.32 6.11 9.65
C CYS A 322 -17.83 6.20 9.94
N ILE A 323 -18.63 5.66 9.01
CA ILE A 323 -20.08 5.55 9.17
C ILE A 323 -20.50 4.12 8.85
N ILE A 324 -21.17 3.52 9.81
CA ILE A 324 -21.71 2.16 9.71
C ILE A 324 -23.17 2.21 10.13
N ASN A 325 -24.06 1.67 9.31
CA ASN A 325 -25.51 1.64 9.59
C ASN A 325 -26.06 3.02 10.01
N HIS A 326 -25.68 4.08 9.29
CA HIS A 326 -26.05 5.48 9.54
C HIS A 326 -25.49 6.08 10.84
N GLN A 327 -24.75 5.33 11.64
CA GLN A 327 -24.09 5.83 12.84
C GLN A 327 -22.65 6.25 12.53
N ARG A 328 -22.25 7.45 12.97
CA ARG A 328 -20.89 7.96 12.88
C ARG A 328 -20.06 7.49 14.07
N TYR A 329 -18.85 7.05 13.79
CA TYR A 329 -17.83 6.67 14.76
C TYR A 329 -16.59 7.54 14.56
N SER A 330 -16.18 8.24 15.60
CA SER A 330 -14.94 9.01 15.59
C SER A 330 -13.72 8.08 15.63
N GLY A 331 -12.70 8.37 14.81
CA GLY A 331 -11.44 7.62 14.86
C GLY A 331 -10.78 7.64 16.24
N LYS A 332 -10.89 8.74 16.98
CA LYS A 332 -10.44 8.85 18.38
C LYS A 332 -11.17 7.88 19.30
N ASP A 333 -12.51 7.84 19.23
CA ASP A 333 -13.30 6.97 20.10
C ASP A 333 -13.08 5.49 19.78
N LEU A 334 -12.95 5.15 18.49
CA LEU A 334 -12.58 3.80 18.06
C LEU A 334 -11.22 3.41 18.66
N THR A 335 -10.21 4.27 18.54
CA THR A 335 -8.88 4.02 19.12
C THR A 335 -8.95 3.86 20.63
N THR A 336 -9.70 4.71 21.32
CA THR A 336 -9.89 4.62 22.78
C THR A 336 -10.48 3.26 23.16
N ASN A 337 -11.44 2.74 22.37
CA ASN A 337 -12.00 1.41 22.64
C ASN A 337 -11.01 0.29 22.40
N MET A 338 -10.22 0.34 21.32
CA MET A 338 -9.20 -0.67 20.98
C MET A 338 -8.10 -0.78 22.03
N ILE A 339 -7.70 0.35 22.65
CA ILE A 339 -6.56 0.36 23.58
C ILE A 339 -6.94 0.00 25.01
N LYS A 340 -8.22 -0.02 25.38
CA LYS A 340 -8.68 -0.23 26.79
C LYS A 340 -8.05 -1.43 27.50
N LYS A 341 -7.78 -2.52 26.75
CA LYS A 341 -7.29 -3.78 27.32
C LYS A 341 -5.89 -4.16 26.83
N THR A 342 -5.24 -3.31 26.05
CA THR A 342 -4.06 -3.69 25.28
C THR A 342 -2.73 -3.12 25.81
N GLY A 343 -2.75 -2.37 26.91
CA GLY A 343 -1.53 -1.81 27.51
C GLY A 343 -0.96 -0.59 26.80
N PHE A 344 -1.75 0.07 25.96
CA PHE A 344 -1.44 1.37 25.37
C PHE A 344 -2.13 2.50 26.13
N LYS A 345 -1.46 3.66 26.17
CA LYS A 345 -2.01 4.93 26.67
C LYS A 345 -1.98 5.96 25.55
N MET A 346 -3.09 6.63 25.31
CA MET A 346 -3.15 7.78 24.41
C MET A 346 -2.43 8.98 25.07
N ILE A 347 -1.40 9.49 24.40
CA ILE A 347 -0.57 10.61 24.89
C ILE A 347 -1.02 11.91 24.27
N ASN A 348 -1.31 11.90 22.96
CA ASN A 348 -1.68 13.09 22.20
C ASN A 348 -2.54 12.73 20.98
N GLU A 349 -3.25 13.72 20.44
CA GLU A 349 -4.06 13.57 19.23
C GLU A 349 -4.09 14.88 18.46
N LEU A 350 -3.88 14.80 17.15
CA LEU A 350 -4.16 15.85 16.19
C LEU A 350 -5.25 15.35 15.24
N ASN A 351 -6.23 16.19 14.94
CA ASN A 351 -7.20 15.89 13.89
C ASN A 351 -7.34 17.03 12.87
N TYR A 352 -7.78 16.68 11.67
CA TYR A 352 -8.04 17.61 10.58
C TYR A 352 -9.18 17.08 9.69
N GLU A 353 -9.83 17.98 8.96
CA GLU A 353 -10.93 17.62 8.07
C GLU A 353 -10.37 17.04 6.77
N LEU A 354 -10.91 15.89 6.34
CA LEU A 354 -10.50 15.24 5.09
C LEU A 354 -10.85 16.09 3.86
N ASP A 355 -11.84 16.95 3.95
CA ASP A 355 -12.24 17.84 2.88
C ASP A 355 -11.19 18.91 2.55
N ASP A 356 -10.31 19.26 3.50
CA ASP A 356 -9.24 20.22 3.33
C ASP A 356 -8.08 19.68 2.47
N ILE A 357 -7.92 18.35 2.44
CA ILE A 357 -6.73 17.70 1.84
C ILE A 357 -7.06 16.96 0.54
N SER A 358 -8.24 16.38 0.40
CA SER A 358 -8.58 15.48 -0.69
C SER A 358 -9.55 16.06 -1.69
N LYS A 359 -9.03 16.52 -2.85
CA LYS A 359 -9.84 16.81 -4.05
C LYS A 359 -10.39 15.53 -4.73
N LEU A 360 -9.99 14.35 -4.25
CA LEU A 360 -10.27 13.05 -4.90
C LEU A 360 -11.59 12.41 -4.48
N PHE A 361 -12.26 12.89 -3.44
CA PHE A 361 -13.59 12.38 -3.09
C PHE A 361 -14.66 12.98 -4.01
N VAL A 362 -15.30 12.11 -4.80
CA VAL A 362 -16.45 12.49 -5.63
C VAL A 362 -17.50 13.13 -4.72
N LYS A 363 -18.04 14.30 -5.11
CA LYS A 363 -19.03 15.10 -4.35
C LYS A 363 -20.21 14.27 -3.79
N ALA A 364 -20.60 13.17 -4.46
CA ALA A 364 -21.70 12.28 -4.04
C ALA A 364 -21.41 11.46 -2.77
N PHE A 365 -20.15 11.27 -2.38
CA PHE A 365 -19.76 10.52 -1.18
C PHE A 365 -19.19 11.41 -0.07
N ARG A 366 -19.16 12.72 -0.28
CA ARG A 366 -18.76 13.70 0.74
C ARG A 366 -19.85 13.81 1.79
N GLN A 367 -19.75 12.99 2.82
CA GLN A 367 -20.38 13.35 4.07
C GLN A 367 -19.50 14.42 4.70
N LYS A 368 -20.05 15.64 4.79
CA LYS A 368 -19.36 16.80 5.37
C LYS A 368 -18.79 16.47 6.75
N ASN A 369 -17.61 16.99 7.03
CA ASN A 369 -16.95 16.99 8.34
C ASN A 369 -16.39 15.65 8.82
N LYS A 370 -15.96 14.73 7.95
CA LYS A 370 -15.14 13.58 8.37
C LYS A 370 -13.74 14.04 8.72
N LYS A 371 -13.24 13.60 9.85
CA LYS A 371 -11.90 13.88 10.32
C LYS A 371 -10.98 12.67 10.13
N GLU A 372 -9.72 12.96 9.94
CA GLU A 372 -8.64 12.02 10.13
C GLU A 372 -7.88 12.39 11.40
N HIS A 373 -7.48 11.41 12.16
CA HIS A 373 -6.83 11.56 13.45
C HIS A 373 -5.43 10.97 13.39
N ILE A 374 -4.43 11.73 13.79
CA ILE A 374 -3.06 11.28 14.05
C ILE A 374 -2.93 11.16 15.56
N ILE A 375 -2.88 9.96 16.08
CA ILE A 375 -2.93 9.64 17.50
C ILE A 375 -1.58 9.11 17.94
N LEU A 376 -0.98 9.73 18.93
CA LEU A 376 0.23 9.26 19.58
C LEU A 376 -0.13 8.39 20.77
N LEU A 377 0.27 7.13 20.71
CA LEU A 377 0.12 6.13 21.75
C LEU A 377 1.48 5.82 22.35
N GLN A 378 1.51 5.42 23.62
CA GLN A 378 2.70 4.89 24.29
C GLN A 378 2.41 3.49 24.84
N ASN A 379 3.34 2.57 24.63
CA ASN A 379 3.32 1.25 25.24
C ASN A 379 3.65 1.38 26.74
N VAL A 380 2.64 1.24 27.59
CA VAL A 380 2.80 1.23 29.05
C VAL A 380 2.64 -0.20 29.56
N ALA A 381 3.46 -0.63 30.51
CA ALA A 381 3.30 -1.95 31.11
C ALA A 381 1.85 -2.11 31.59
N ARG A 382 1.22 -3.25 31.31
CA ARG A 382 -0.08 -3.59 31.90
C ARG A 382 0.06 -3.41 33.40
N SER A 383 -0.72 -2.53 34.00
CA SER A 383 -0.95 -2.57 35.45
C SER A 383 -1.44 -3.98 35.76
N LYS A 384 -0.71 -4.75 36.57
CA LYS A 384 -1.19 -6.02 37.10
C LYS A 384 -2.52 -5.70 37.77
N VAL A 385 -3.62 -6.09 37.17
CA VAL A 385 -4.94 -6.12 37.81
C VAL A 385 -4.95 -7.36 38.72
#